data_30abbfc60f80088b79d91722136a8596
#
_entry.id   30abbfc60f80088b79d91722136a8596
#
_cell.length_a   1.000
_cell.length_b   1.000
_cell.length_c   1.000
_cell.angle_alpha   90.00
_cell.angle_beta   90.00
_cell.angle_gamma   90.00
#
_symmetry.space_group_name_H-M   'P 1'
#
loop_
_entity.id
_entity.type
_entity.pdbx_description
1 polymer ?
#
loop_
_entity_poly.entity_id
_entity_poly.type
_entity_poly.pdbx_seq_one_letter_code
_entity_poly.pdbx_strand_id
1 'polypeptide(L)'
;MRIKSLLCSLAIFTVIIAGFPMTLHPSGKEGMLLSLSCTSCHGTYGISPGTIPTIYGKSREYIIKTMNEFRNGERDSTVMKRIAKGYSDREIFLIADYFSSLTEDIKQK
;
A
#
# COMPACT_ATOMS: atom_id res chain seq x y z
N MET A 1 -18.12 -52.05 -27.89
CA MET A 1 -16.85 -51.89 -27.14
C MET A 1 -16.16 -50.54 -27.28
N ARG A 2 -16.72 -49.58 -28.01
CA ARG A 2 -16.08 -48.26 -28.26
C ARG A 2 -16.69 -47.09 -27.49
N ILE A 3 -17.77 -47.27 -26.73
CA ILE A 3 -18.46 -46.19 -25.99
C ILE A 3 -17.88 -45.98 -24.60
N LYS A 4 -17.25 -46.97 -24.01
CA LYS A 4 -16.62 -46.86 -22.65
C LYS A 4 -15.33 -46.05 -22.63
N SER A 5 -14.66 -45.90 -23.77
CA SER A 5 -13.40 -45.16 -23.86
C SER A 5 -13.62 -43.64 -24.03
N LEU A 6 -14.76 -43.22 -24.53
CA LEU A 6 -15.10 -41.81 -24.71
C LEU A 6 -15.58 -41.13 -23.45
N LEU A 7 -16.17 -41.85 -22.50
CA LEU A 7 -16.64 -41.31 -21.22
C LEU A 7 -15.51 -41.07 -20.24
N CYS A 8 -14.40 -41.78 -20.36
CA CYS A 8 -13.23 -41.60 -19.48
C CYS A 8 -12.41 -40.35 -19.88
N SER A 9 -12.47 -39.95 -21.16
CA SER A 9 -11.73 -38.79 -21.67
C SER A 9 -12.39 -37.44 -21.34
N LEU A 10 -13.69 -37.41 -21.11
CA LEU A 10 -14.42 -36.18 -20.74
C LEU A 10 -14.32 -35.85 -19.25
N ALA A 11 -14.01 -36.81 -18.40
CA ALA A 11 -13.93 -36.59 -16.94
C ALA A 11 -12.60 -35.92 -16.50
N ILE A 12 -11.58 -35.95 -17.34
CA ILE A 12 -10.25 -35.40 -17.00
C ILE A 12 -10.12 -33.91 -17.33
N PHE A 13 -11.01 -33.36 -18.17
CA PHE A 13 -10.91 -31.97 -18.61
C PHE A 13 -11.61 -30.95 -17.71
N THR A 14 -12.36 -31.39 -16.69
CA THR A 14 -13.16 -30.52 -15.82
C THR A 14 -12.46 -30.13 -14.51
N VAL A 15 -11.25 -30.60 -14.23
CA VAL A 15 -10.59 -30.39 -12.92
C VAL A 15 -9.57 -29.23 -12.93
N ILE A 16 -9.26 -28.62 -14.06
CA ILE A 16 -8.17 -27.63 -14.15
C ILE A 16 -8.65 -26.17 -14.02
N ILE A 17 -9.95 -25.90 -13.86
CA ILE A 17 -10.47 -24.52 -13.69
C ILE A 17 -10.78 -24.17 -12.22
N ALA A 18 -10.46 -25.03 -11.28
CA ALA A 18 -10.64 -24.75 -9.87
C ALA A 18 -9.43 -23.99 -9.30
N GLY A 19 -9.47 -22.65 -9.41
CA GLY A 19 -8.99 -21.79 -8.35
C GLY A 19 -7.50 -21.61 -8.20
N PHE A 20 -6.87 -20.82 -9.05
CA PHE A 20 -5.89 -19.89 -8.54
C PHE A 20 -6.66 -18.69 -7.99
N PRO A 21 -6.69 -18.44 -6.68
CA PRO A 21 -7.10 -17.15 -6.18
C PRO A 21 -6.01 -16.18 -6.63
N MET A 22 -6.28 -15.47 -7.71
CA MET A 22 -5.50 -14.32 -8.12
C MET A 22 -5.79 -13.25 -7.08
N THR A 23 -5.10 -13.32 -5.94
CA THR A 23 -5.05 -12.23 -4.99
C THR A 23 -4.27 -11.11 -5.66
N LEU A 24 -4.98 -10.31 -6.45
CA LEU A 24 -4.51 -9.00 -6.83
C LEU A 24 -4.28 -8.26 -5.50
N HIS A 25 -3.02 -8.05 -5.15
CA HIS A 25 -2.63 -7.09 -4.14
C HIS A 25 -2.50 -5.72 -4.83
N PRO A 26 -3.55 -4.91 -4.85
CA PRO A 26 -3.48 -3.58 -5.45
C PRO A 26 -2.77 -2.56 -4.54
N SER A 27 -2.35 -2.97 -3.33
CA SER A 27 -1.92 -2.08 -2.25
C SER A 27 -0.72 -1.20 -2.61
N GLY A 28 0.28 -1.74 -3.29
CA GLY A 28 1.50 -0.98 -3.60
C GLY A 28 1.26 0.19 -4.56
N LYS A 29 0.53 -0.04 -5.65
CA LYS A 29 0.23 1.01 -6.64
C LYS A 29 -0.73 2.07 -6.09
N GLU A 30 -1.74 1.65 -5.35
CA GLU A 30 -2.70 2.56 -4.72
C GLU A 30 -2.02 3.41 -3.64
N GLY A 31 -1.19 2.81 -2.79
CA GLY A 31 -0.39 3.51 -1.80
C GLY A 31 0.55 4.54 -2.43
N MET A 32 1.21 4.19 -3.53
CA MET A 32 2.04 5.12 -4.29
C MET A 32 1.23 6.32 -4.80
N LEU A 33 0.07 6.09 -5.40
CA LEU A 33 -0.78 7.18 -5.94
C LEU A 33 -1.28 8.11 -4.83
N LEU A 34 -1.72 7.57 -3.70
CA LEU A 34 -2.12 8.35 -2.54
C LEU A 34 -0.95 9.18 -1.98
N SER A 35 0.26 8.63 -2.03
CA SER A 35 1.47 9.27 -1.51
C SER A 35 2.02 10.40 -2.36
N LEU A 36 1.57 10.56 -3.62
CA LEU A 36 2.00 11.64 -4.50
C LEU A 36 1.70 13.02 -3.89
N SER A 37 0.58 13.17 -3.21
CA SER A 37 0.23 14.42 -2.52
C SER A 37 1.21 14.77 -1.38
N CYS A 38 1.77 13.76 -0.73
CA CYS A 38 2.74 13.94 0.35
C CYS A 38 4.09 14.44 -0.17
N THR A 39 4.50 13.96 -1.35
CA THR A 39 5.82 14.30 -1.93
C THR A 39 5.95 15.75 -2.33
N SER A 40 4.85 16.47 -2.56
CA SER A 40 4.86 17.90 -2.89
C SER A 40 5.45 18.76 -1.76
N CYS A 41 5.32 18.31 -0.52
CA CYS A 41 5.85 19.02 0.65
C CYS A 41 7.01 18.26 1.31
N HIS A 42 6.90 16.94 1.43
CA HIS A 42 7.90 16.09 2.10
C HIS A 42 9.07 15.66 1.19
N GLY A 43 9.04 16.10 -0.08
CA GLY A 43 10.09 15.80 -1.06
C GLY A 43 9.93 14.45 -1.75
N THR A 44 10.66 14.25 -2.82
CA THR A 44 10.67 13.01 -3.61
C THR A 44 11.03 11.83 -2.71
N TYR A 45 10.25 10.76 -2.79
CA TYR A 45 10.34 9.59 -1.89
C TYR A 45 10.19 9.91 -0.40
N GLY A 46 9.68 11.11 -0.05
CA GLY A 46 9.58 11.55 1.34
C GLY A 46 10.89 12.06 1.93
N ILE A 47 11.87 12.38 1.10
CA ILE A 47 13.16 12.97 1.50
C ILE A 47 13.05 14.49 1.32
N SER A 48 12.85 15.19 2.45
CA SER A 48 12.67 16.64 2.42
C SER A 48 14.01 17.37 2.24
N PRO A 49 14.06 18.34 1.33
CA PRO A 49 15.26 19.20 1.17
C PRO A 49 15.32 20.35 2.19
N GLY A 50 14.32 20.54 3.04
CA GLY A 50 14.18 21.72 3.89
C GLY A 50 13.63 21.45 5.29
N THR A 51 12.87 22.42 5.80
CA THR A 51 12.33 22.41 7.18
C THR A 51 11.16 21.45 7.39
N ILE A 52 10.50 21.01 6.32
CA ILE A 52 9.43 20.02 6.39
C ILE A 52 10.06 18.67 6.74
N PRO A 53 9.52 17.91 7.72
CA PRO A 53 10.15 16.67 8.14
C PRO A 53 10.26 15.63 7.02
N THR A 54 11.40 14.95 6.96
CA THR A 54 11.58 13.75 6.15
C THR A 54 10.74 12.60 6.73
N ILE A 55 9.96 11.94 5.87
CA ILE A 55 9.17 10.75 6.22
C ILE A 55 9.80 9.46 5.68
N TYR A 56 10.76 9.57 4.75
CA TYR A 56 11.59 8.45 4.32
C TYR A 56 12.30 7.79 5.51
N GLY A 57 12.39 6.47 5.51
CA GLY A 57 13.06 5.71 6.58
C GLY A 57 12.21 5.52 7.84
N LYS A 58 10.99 6.03 7.86
CA LYS A 58 10.07 5.80 8.99
C LYS A 58 9.35 4.46 8.84
N SER A 59 9.11 3.79 9.97
CA SER A 59 8.34 2.55 9.97
C SER A 59 6.86 2.82 9.64
N ARG A 60 6.18 1.79 9.15
CA ARG A 60 4.72 1.83 8.89
C ARG A 60 3.96 2.29 10.13
N GLU A 61 4.27 1.69 11.27
CA GLU A 61 3.63 1.97 12.56
C GLU A 61 3.81 3.42 12.98
N TYR A 62 5.02 3.96 12.78
CA TYR A 62 5.30 5.37 13.07
C TYR A 62 4.44 6.31 12.23
N ILE A 63 4.32 6.05 10.92
CA ILE A 63 3.54 6.89 10.02
C ILE A 63 2.05 6.81 10.36
N ILE A 64 1.51 5.60 10.59
CA ILE A 64 0.11 5.41 10.98
C ILE A 64 -0.19 6.16 12.28
N LYS A 65 0.64 5.97 13.30
CA LYS A 65 0.47 6.65 14.59
C LYS A 65 0.48 8.17 14.42
N THR A 66 1.48 8.69 13.73
CA THR A 66 1.66 10.15 13.55
C THR A 66 0.49 10.77 12.78
N MET A 67 0.03 10.10 11.70
CA MET A 67 -1.12 10.57 10.94
C MET A 67 -2.41 10.58 11.77
N ASN A 68 -2.61 9.57 12.61
CA ASN A 68 -3.76 9.51 13.52
C ASN A 68 -3.68 10.60 14.60
N GLU A 69 -2.50 10.85 15.17
CA GLU A 69 -2.28 11.93 16.14
C GLU A 69 -2.62 13.31 15.52
N PHE A 70 -2.24 13.56 14.28
CA PHE A 70 -2.62 14.78 13.57
C PHE A 70 -4.13 14.84 13.33
N ARG A 71 -4.73 13.75 12.86
CA ARG A 71 -6.16 13.67 12.56
C ARG A 71 -7.02 13.93 13.80
N ASN A 72 -6.61 13.38 14.94
CA ASN A 72 -7.32 13.50 16.21
C ASN A 72 -6.98 14.81 16.96
N GLY A 73 -6.00 15.56 16.50
CA GLY A 73 -5.58 16.80 17.15
C GLY A 73 -4.64 16.62 18.34
N GLU A 74 -4.13 15.43 18.55
CA GLU A 74 -3.18 15.09 19.62
C GLU A 74 -1.77 15.63 19.35
N ARG A 75 -1.43 15.78 18.07
CA ARG A 75 -0.17 16.37 17.62
C ARG A 75 -0.43 17.74 17.00
N ASP A 76 0.30 18.74 17.49
CA ASP A 76 0.14 20.09 17.00
C ASP A 76 0.74 20.27 15.59
N SER A 77 -0.02 20.90 14.72
CA SER A 77 0.37 21.24 13.35
C SER A 77 -0.66 22.15 12.71
N THR A 78 -0.22 23.12 11.93
CA THR A 78 -1.10 23.98 11.15
C THR A 78 -1.65 23.31 9.88
N VAL A 79 -0.81 22.51 9.20
CA VAL A 79 -1.12 21.92 7.89
C VAL A 79 -1.49 20.44 8.01
N MET A 80 -0.67 19.62 8.68
CA MET A 80 -0.88 18.18 8.72
C MET A 80 -2.19 17.78 9.41
N LYS A 81 -2.65 18.55 10.40
CA LYS A 81 -3.96 18.34 11.02
C LYS A 81 -5.12 18.42 10.01
N ARG A 82 -5.03 19.31 9.03
CA ARG A 82 -6.05 19.44 7.96
C ARG A 82 -5.91 18.32 6.93
N ILE A 83 -4.67 18.03 6.51
CA ILE A 83 -4.39 16.98 5.53
C ILE A 83 -4.81 15.62 6.06
N ALA A 84 -4.42 15.26 7.27
CA ALA A 84 -4.72 13.95 7.85
C ALA A 84 -6.22 13.67 7.98
N LYS A 85 -7.05 14.70 8.17
CA LYS A 85 -8.51 14.56 8.20
C LYS A 85 -9.13 14.13 6.86
N GLY A 86 -8.43 14.33 5.76
CA GLY A 86 -8.87 13.94 4.43
C GLY A 86 -8.68 12.45 4.10
N TYR A 87 -8.01 11.69 4.97
CA TYR A 87 -7.70 10.29 4.74
C TYR A 87 -8.43 9.36 5.71
N SER A 88 -8.96 8.27 5.17
CA SER A 88 -9.49 7.14 5.94
C SER A 88 -8.35 6.30 6.57
N ASP A 89 -8.71 5.42 7.51
CA ASP A 89 -7.72 4.49 8.12
C ASP A 89 -7.04 3.61 7.07
N ARG A 90 -7.81 3.16 6.07
CA ARG A 90 -7.28 2.36 4.97
C ARG A 90 -6.26 3.15 4.13
N GLU A 91 -6.57 4.39 3.78
CA GLU A 91 -5.67 5.24 3.00
C GLU A 91 -4.40 5.59 3.79
N ILE A 92 -4.51 5.89 5.07
CA ILE A 92 -3.36 6.09 5.96
C ILE A 92 -2.48 4.84 6.00
N PHE A 93 -3.09 3.66 6.09
CA PHE A 93 -2.35 2.39 6.05
C PHE A 93 -1.60 2.23 4.73
N LEU A 94 -2.25 2.49 3.58
CA LEU A 94 -1.64 2.35 2.26
C LEU A 94 -0.47 3.34 2.04
N ILE A 95 -0.63 4.58 2.49
CA ILE A 95 0.44 5.60 2.46
C ILE A 95 1.62 5.15 3.31
N ALA A 96 1.36 4.67 4.52
CA ALA A 96 2.38 4.20 5.44
C ALA A 96 3.12 2.96 4.90
N ASP A 97 2.38 2.03 4.30
CA ASP A 97 2.93 0.84 3.65
C ASP A 97 3.87 1.23 2.50
N TYR A 98 3.46 2.16 1.65
CA TYR A 98 4.29 2.66 0.55
C TYR A 98 5.60 3.28 1.06
N PHE A 99 5.55 4.27 1.97
CA PHE A 99 6.78 4.93 2.44
C PHE A 99 7.70 3.99 3.22
N SER A 100 7.16 3.04 3.98
CA SER A 100 7.98 2.06 4.69
C SER A 100 8.67 1.06 3.75
N SER A 101 8.05 0.71 2.62
CA SER A 101 8.64 -0.19 1.62
C SER A 101 9.83 0.43 0.91
N LEU A 102 9.87 1.76 0.74
CA LEU A 102 10.96 2.45 0.05
C LEU A 102 12.34 2.23 0.73
N THR A 103 12.35 1.95 2.01
CA THR A 103 13.60 1.70 2.75
C THR A 103 14.19 0.33 2.48
N GLU A 104 13.37 -0.64 2.09
CA GLU A 104 13.80 -2.00 1.79
C GLU A 104 14.41 -2.08 0.40
N ASP A 105 13.82 -1.39 -0.57
CA ASP A 105 14.29 -1.39 -1.98
C ASP A 105 15.69 -0.79 -2.15
N ILE A 106 16.06 0.18 -1.31
CA ILE A 106 17.38 0.83 -1.40
C ILE A 106 18.47 0.01 -0.72
N LYS A 107 18.13 -0.83 0.25
CA LYS A 107 19.08 -1.74 0.90
C LYS A 107 19.50 -2.92 0.02
N GLN A 108 18.73 -3.21 -1.05
CA GLN A 108 18.98 -4.32 -1.97
C GLN A 108 19.79 -3.90 -3.22
N LYS A 109 20.16 -2.64 -3.35
CA LYS A 109 20.95 -2.09 -4.47
C LYS A 109 22.33 -1.68 -4.02
#